data_115f6290c18df61c4415a65ac5dd96f3
#
_entry.id   115f6290c18df61c4415a65ac5dd96f3
#
_cell.length_a   1.000
_cell.length_b   1.000
_cell.length_c   1.000
_cell.angle_alpha   90.00
_cell.angle_beta   90.00
_cell.angle_gamma   90.00
#
_symmetry.space_group_name_H-M   'P 1'
#
loop_
_entity.id
_entity.type
_entity.pdbx_description
1 polymer ?
#
loop_
_entity_poly.entity_id
_entity_poly.type
_entity_poly.pdbx_seq_one_letter_code
_entity_poly.pdbx_strand_id
1 'polypeptide(L)'
;MMGIPADGDKIQIQSYKHNGHIHRIWEETTVLKGTKSLVIGGNDRTLVTESDGRTWITREPAICYFHADHWFNIIGMIREDGVYYYCNLGSPFVYDSEALKYIDYDLDIKVYPDMTFTLLDEDEYEYHRKKMGYPDVIDHILKRNVDILIHWIRQRKGPFSPDFIDIWYERYLTYLR
;
A
#
# COMPACT_ATOMS: atom_id res chain seq x y z
N MET A 1 13.18 17.52 -0.57
CA MET A 1 13.24 17.49 0.90
C MET A 1 12.18 16.52 1.44
N MET A 2 12.58 15.65 2.34
CA MET A 2 11.65 14.76 3.05
C MET A 2 10.79 15.56 4.01
N GLY A 3 9.50 15.28 4.04
CA GLY A 3 8.56 15.97 4.92
C GLY A 3 7.58 15.01 5.57
N ILE A 4 6.63 15.59 6.31
CA ILE A 4 5.53 14.87 6.94
C ILE A 4 4.24 15.42 6.35
N PRO A 5 3.38 14.58 5.74
CA PRO A 5 2.10 15.06 5.26
C PRO A 5 1.20 15.41 6.45
N ALA A 6 0.42 16.47 6.31
CA ALA A 6 -0.51 16.89 7.34
C ALA A 6 -1.86 16.19 7.18
N ASP A 7 -2.54 15.96 8.30
CA ASP A 7 -3.89 15.43 8.29
C ASP A 7 -4.80 16.33 7.43
N GLY A 8 -5.54 15.73 6.54
CA GLY A 8 -6.40 16.44 5.59
C GLY A 8 -5.75 16.78 4.26
N ASP A 9 -4.43 16.68 4.13
CA ASP A 9 -3.75 16.89 2.86
C ASP A 9 -4.24 15.89 1.82
N LYS A 10 -4.34 16.34 0.58
CA LYS A 10 -4.59 15.47 -0.57
C LYS A 10 -3.29 15.27 -1.30
N ILE A 11 -2.85 14.03 -1.35
CA ILE A 11 -1.55 13.66 -1.90
C ILE A 11 -1.68 12.65 -3.02
N GLN A 12 -0.67 12.62 -3.87
CA GLN A 12 -0.47 11.57 -4.85
C GLN A 12 0.32 10.43 -4.23
N ILE A 13 0.03 9.19 -4.62
CA ILE A 13 0.84 8.02 -4.26
C ILE A 13 1.47 7.51 -5.55
N GLN A 14 2.77 7.27 -5.53
CA GLN A 14 3.51 6.77 -6.68
C GLN A 14 4.30 5.52 -6.30
N SER A 15 4.13 4.46 -7.08
CA SER A 15 4.97 3.28 -6.97
C SER A 15 5.96 3.22 -8.15
N TYR A 16 7.15 2.73 -7.87
CA TYR A 16 8.25 2.60 -8.82
C TYR A 16 8.72 1.16 -8.86
N LYS A 17 9.33 0.75 -9.97
CA LYS A 17 10.06 -0.51 -10.02
C LYS A 17 11.51 -0.29 -9.58
N HIS A 18 12.22 -1.39 -9.33
CA HIS A 18 13.60 -1.37 -8.84
C HIS A 18 14.54 -0.55 -9.75
N ASN A 19 14.28 -0.54 -11.03
CA ASN A 19 15.06 0.23 -12.02
C ASN A 19 14.76 1.74 -12.00
N GLY A 20 13.87 2.21 -11.11
CA GLY A 20 13.49 3.60 -11.01
C GLY A 20 12.38 4.07 -11.94
N HIS A 21 11.87 3.20 -12.79
CA HIS A 21 10.75 3.54 -13.67
C HIS A 21 9.45 3.57 -12.87
N ILE A 22 8.60 4.55 -13.16
CA ILE A 22 7.30 4.64 -12.51
C ILE A 22 6.45 3.44 -12.90
N HIS A 23 5.76 2.87 -11.92
CA HIS A 23 4.89 1.72 -12.13
C HIS A 23 3.42 2.14 -12.15
N ARG A 24 2.99 2.88 -11.11
CA ARG A 24 1.59 3.27 -10.97
C ARG A 24 1.47 4.55 -10.16
N ILE A 25 0.49 5.38 -10.52
CA ILE A 25 0.18 6.63 -9.82
C ILE A 25 -1.29 6.60 -9.41
N TRP A 26 -1.54 6.81 -8.12
CA TRP A 26 -2.88 7.10 -7.59
C TRP A 26 -2.97 8.62 -7.40
N GLU A 27 -3.91 9.25 -8.09
CA GLU A 27 -3.94 10.72 -8.18
C GLU A 27 -4.30 11.42 -6.87
N GLU A 28 -5.20 10.84 -6.08
CA GLU A 28 -5.66 11.53 -4.88
C GLU A 28 -5.92 10.56 -3.73
N THR A 29 -5.26 10.81 -2.62
CA THR A 29 -5.51 10.16 -1.33
C THR A 29 -5.53 11.24 -0.27
N THR A 30 -6.55 11.23 0.59
CA THR A 30 -6.64 12.14 1.72
C THR A 30 -5.85 11.56 2.89
N VAL A 31 -4.91 12.32 3.43
CA VAL A 31 -4.14 11.92 4.60
C VAL A 31 -5.05 12.02 5.84
N LEU A 32 -5.23 10.89 6.52
CA LEU A 32 -6.04 10.80 7.74
C LEU A 32 -5.16 10.87 8.99
N LYS A 33 -3.94 10.37 8.88
CA LYS A 33 -2.90 10.50 9.88
C LYS A 33 -1.55 10.55 9.18
N GLY A 34 -0.80 11.60 9.43
CA GLY A 34 0.54 11.78 8.89
C GLY A 34 1.56 11.96 9.99
N THR A 35 2.51 11.02 10.08
CA THR A 35 3.68 11.12 10.96
C THR A 35 4.92 10.76 10.16
N LYS A 36 6.09 10.93 10.76
CA LYS A 36 7.35 10.56 10.13
C LYS A 36 7.43 9.06 9.79
N SER A 37 6.79 8.21 10.60
CA SER A 37 6.89 6.75 10.47
C SER A 37 5.61 6.09 9.98
N LEU A 38 4.50 6.80 9.93
CA LEU A 38 3.20 6.21 9.60
C LEU A 38 2.34 7.20 8.82
N VAL A 39 1.79 6.73 7.71
CA VAL A 39 0.75 7.45 6.97
C VAL A 39 -0.46 6.54 6.80
N ILE A 40 -1.62 7.02 7.24
CA ILE A 40 -2.91 6.38 6.96
C ILE A 40 -3.67 7.33 6.04
N GLY A 41 -4.15 6.82 4.93
CA GLY A 41 -4.89 7.59 3.95
C GLY A 41 -6.21 6.93 3.56
N GLY A 42 -7.08 7.72 2.96
CA GLY A 42 -8.34 7.25 2.42
C GLY A 42 -8.57 7.76 1.02
N ASN A 43 -9.15 6.93 0.18
CA ASN A 43 -9.58 7.34 -1.15
C ASN A 43 -10.83 6.55 -1.57
N ASP A 44 -11.52 7.07 -2.56
CA ASP A 44 -12.69 6.44 -3.12
C ASP A 44 -12.81 6.89 -4.57
N ARG A 45 -12.91 5.94 -5.48
CA ARG A 45 -13.01 6.20 -6.91
C ARG A 45 -11.94 7.19 -7.41
N THR A 46 -10.70 6.90 -7.03
CA THR A 46 -9.55 7.71 -7.46
C THR A 46 -9.04 7.26 -8.83
N LEU A 47 -8.50 8.21 -9.58
CA LEU A 47 -7.89 7.95 -10.87
C LEU A 47 -6.53 7.28 -10.67
N VAL A 48 -6.29 6.21 -11.41
CA VAL A 48 -5.01 5.49 -11.42
C VAL A 48 -4.41 5.56 -12.82
N THR A 49 -3.14 5.88 -12.90
CA THR A 49 -2.38 5.91 -14.15
C THR A 49 -1.33 4.79 -14.12
N GLU A 50 -1.38 3.91 -15.12
CA GLU A 50 -0.41 2.81 -15.29
C GLU A 50 0.85 3.29 -15.99
N SER A 51 1.91 2.47 -15.95
CA SER A 51 3.21 2.80 -16.55
C SER A 51 3.14 3.08 -18.06
N ASP A 52 2.18 2.50 -18.76
CA ASP A 52 1.97 2.70 -20.20
C ASP A 52 1.06 3.89 -20.54
N GLY A 53 0.63 4.65 -19.53
CA GLY A 53 -0.23 5.81 -19.68
C GLY A 53 -1.72 5.51 -19.64
N ARG A 54 -2.14 4.25 -19.61
CA ARG A 54 -3.55 3.91 -19.46
C ARG A 54 -4.04 4.34 -18.09
N THR A 55 -5.30 4.76 -18.04
CA THR A 55 -5.94 5.21 -16.80
C THR A 55 -7.19 4.39 -16.51
N TRP A 56 -7.50 4.29 -15.22
CA TRP A 56 -8.74 3.68 -14.75
C TRP A 56 -9.11 4.29 -13.40
N ILE A 57 -10.33 4.04 -12.94
CA ILE A 57 -10.84 4.58 -11.68
C ILE A 57 -11.12 3.43 -10.75
N THR A 58 -10.65 3.53 -9.50
CA THR A 58 -10.94 2.53 -8.48
C THR A 58 -12.44 2.47 -8.19
N ARG A 59 -12.94 1.31 -7.80
CA ARG A 59 -14.39 1.05 -7.71
C ARG A 59 -14.95 1.12 -6.31
N GLU A 60 -14.11 0.98 -5.29
CA GLU A 60 -14.53 0.96 -3.89
C GLU A 60 -13.71 1.91 -3.04
N PRO A 61 -14.25 2.32 -1.87
CA PRO A 61 -13.47 3.06 -0.88
C PRO A 61 -12.32 2.19 -0.37
N ALA A 62 -11.19 2.83 -0.08
CA ALA A 62 -10.01 2.14 0.46
C ALA A 62 -9.34 2.98 1.54
N ILE A 63 -8.82 2.27 2.53
CA ILE A 63 -7.93 2.83 3.56
C ILE A 63 -6.55 2.23 3.32
N CYS A 64 -5.56 3.09 3.14
CA CYS A 64 -4.19 2.66 2.92
C CYS A 64 -3.32 2.96 4.14
N TYR A 65 -2.35 2.07 4.36
CA TYR A 65 -1.49 2.07 5.54
C TYR A 65 -0.04 1.90 5.09
N PHE A 66 0.79 2.91 5.37
CA PHE A 66 2.21 2.92 5.04
C PHE A 66 3.03 3.11 6.30
N HIS A 67 4.02 2.23 6.51
CA HIS A 67 4.88 2.29 7.69
C HIS A 67 6.35 2.33 7.26
N ALA A 68 7.11 3.26 7.84
CA ALA A 68 8.50 3.48 7.45
C ALA A 68 9.45 2.36 7.92
N ASP A 69 9.04 1.53 8.87
CA ASP A 69 9.88 0.47 9.43
C ASP A 69 9.65 -0.91 8.79
N HIS A 70 8.71 -0.99 7.86
CA HIS A 70 8.35 -2.26 7.22
C HIS A 70 8.43 -2.18 5.71
N TRP A 71 8.79 -3.30 5.09
CA TRP A 71 8.87 -3.44 3.64
C TRP A 71 7.56 -3.98 3.06
N PHE A 72 6.46 -3.45 3.53
CA PHE A 72 5.13 -3.69 2.96
C PHE A 72 4.22 -2.51 3.25
N ASN A 73 3.17 -2.39 2.45
CA ASN A 73 2.05 -1.50 2.72
C ASN A 73 0.74 -2.26 2.56
N ILE A 74 -0.33 -1.75 3.14
CA ILE A 74 -1.59 -2.46 3.24
C ILE A 74 -2.71 -1.56 2.76
N ILE A 75 -3.55 -2.09 1.86
CA ILE A 75 -4.74 -1.40 1.38
C ILE A 75 -5.96 -2.21 1.79
N GLY A 76 -6.81 -1.63 2.63
CA GLY A 76 -8.10 -2.21 3.01
C GLY A 76 -9.19 -1.70 2.09
N MET A 77 -9.74 -2.56 1.25
CA MET A 77 -10.80 -2.22 0.29
C MET A 77 -12.15 -2.61 0.87
N ILE A 78 -13.06 -1.65 0.90
CA ILE A 78 -14.39 -1.85 1.47
C ILE A 78 -15.34 -2.28 0.35
N ARG A 79 -15.78 -3.53 0.39
CA ARG A 79 -16.71 -4.13 -0.57
C ARG A 79 -17.99 -4.55 0.12
N GLU A 80 -19.01 -4.92 -0.66
CA GLU A 80 -20.32 -5.30 -0.13
C GLU A 80 -20.27 -6.48 0.86
N ASP A 81 -19.42 -7.46 0.58
CA ASP A 81 -19.27 -8.67 1.37
C ASP A 81 -18.20 -8.60 2.47
N GLY A 82 -17.60 -7.42 2.66
CA GLY A 82 -16.63 -7.18 3.73
C GLY A 82 -15.37 -6.47 3.27
N VAL A 83 -14.37 -6.46 4.14
CA VAL A 83 -13.09 -5.82 3.85
C VAL A 83 -12.13 -6.84 3.25
N TYR A 84 -11.60 -6.51 2.09
CA TYR A 84 -10.50 -7.23 1.46
C TYR A 84 -9.23 -6.41 1.66
N TYR A 85 -8.12 -7.07 1.89
CA TYR A 85 -6.83 -6.38 1.97
C TYR A 85 -5.97 -6.77 0.79
N TYR A 86 -5.30 -5.78 0.23
CA TYR A 86 -4.25 -5.98 -0.76
C TYR A 86 -2.95 -5.45 -0.16
N CYS A 87 -1.99 -6.34 0.03
CA CYS A 87 -0.73 -6.01 0.69
C CYS A 87 0.40 -6.09 -0.33
N ASN A 88 1.10 -4.98 -0.52
CA ASN A 88 2.23 -4.91 -1.44
C ASN A 88 3.54 -5.09 -0.66
N LEU A 89 4.39 -6.00 -1.10
CA LEU A 89 5.77 -6.06 -0.65
C LEU A 89 6.56 -5.01 -1.42
N GLY A 90 7.19 -4.11 -0.70
CA GLY A 90 7.90 -2.99 -1.31
C GLY A 90 8.77 -2.28 -0.30
N SER A 91 9.51 -1.29 -0.76
CA SER A 91 10.33 -0.49 0.15
C SER A 91 9.49 0.28 1.16
N PRO A 92 10.07 0.68 2.30
CA PRO A 92 9.46 1.69 3.13
C PRO A 92 9.15 2.95 2.30
N PHE A 93 8.10 3.67 2.69
CA PHE A 93 7.72 4.86 1.96
C PHE A 93 8.64 6.05 2.25
N VAL A 94 8.69 6.98 1.31
CA VAL A 94 9.20 8.33 1.52
C VAL A 94 8.13 9.32 1.09
N TYR A 95 8.12 10.49 1.71
CA TYR A 95 7.24 11.59 1.31
C TYR A 95 8.08 12.83 1.06
N ASP A 96 8.03 13.38 -0.14
CA ASP A 96 8.87 14.49 -0.58
C ASP A 96 8.12 15.79 -0.88
N SER A 97 6.95 15.96 -0.28
CA SER A 97 5.99 17.06 -0.52
C SER A 97 5.28 17.02 -1.87
N GLU A 98 5.75 16.22 -2.81
CA GLU A 98 5.10 15.99 -4.10
C GLU A 98 4.17 14.78 -4.03
N ALA A 99 4.68 13.70 -3.48
CA ALA A 99 3.96 12.43 -3.41
C ALA A 99 4.53 11.54 -2.31
N LEU A 100 3.72 10.59 -1.88
CA LEU A 100 4.19 9.43 -1.14
C LEU A 100 4.72 8.42 -2.17
N LYS A 101 5.95 7.98 -1.98
CA LYS A 101 6.64 7.13 -2.97
C LYS A 101 7.18 5.87 -2.33
N TYR A 102 7.13 4.77 -3.08
CA TYR A 102 7.76 3.52 -2.67
C TYR A 102 8.14 2.68 -3.89
N ILE A 103 9.02 1.70 -3.69
CA ILE A 103 9.41 0.74 -4.72
C ILE A 103 8.57 -0.53 -4.53
N ASP A 104 7.84 -0.91 -5.58
CA ASP A 104 7.04 -2.13 -5.62
C ASP A 104 7.96 -3.30 -6.00
N TYR A 105 7.99 -4.34 -5.15
CA TYR A 105 8.80 -5.53 -5.38
C TYR A 105 7.96 -6.76 -5.76
N ASP A 106 6.85 -6.54 -6.43
CA ASP A 106 6.05 -7.54 -7.14
C ASP A 106 5.20 -8.47 -6.28
N LEU A 107 5.75 -8.97 -5.18
CA LEU A 107 5.01 -9.89 -4.30
C LEU A 107 3.83 -9.18 -3.66
N ASP A 108 2.68 -9.83 -3.71
CA ASP A 108 1.46 -9.34 -3.10
C ASP A 108 0.81 -10.40 -2.25
N ILE A 109 0.12 -9.98 -1.19
CA ILE A 109 -0.73 -10.88 -0.40
C ILE A 109 -2.14 -10.30 -0.43
N LYS A 110 -3.09 -11.11 -0.90
CA LYS A 110 -4.51 -10.79 -0.84
C LYS A 110 -5.13 -11.45 0.37
N VAL A 111 -5.86 -10.67 1.18
CA VAL A 111 -6.55 -11.16 2.38
C VAL A 111 -8.05 -11.01 2.18
N TYR A 112 -8.79 -12.07 2.47
CA TYR A 112 -10.24 -12.12 2.31
C TYR A 112 -10.95 -11.72 3.62
N PRO A 113 -12.26 -11.42 3.58
CA PRO A 113 -12.98 -10.99 4.79
C PRO A 113 -12.92 -11.97 5.96
N ASP A 114 -12.77 -13.27 5.69
CA ASP A 114 -12.60 -14.31 6.71
C ASP A 114 -11.16 -14.44 7.24
N MET A 115 -10.26 -13.55 6.79
CA MET A 115 -8.84 -13.51 7.13
C MET A 115 -8.01 -14.66 6.56
N THR A 116 -8.55 -15.44 5.63
CA THR A 116 -7.71 -16.30 4.79
C THR A 116 -6.92 -15.43 3.80
N PHE A 117 -5.78 -15.91 3.34
CA PHE A 117 -4.93 -15.12 2.44
C PHE A 117 -4.27 -15.99 1.38
N THR A 118 -3.84 -15.33 0.31
CA THR A 118 -3.13 -15.94 -0.81
C THR A 118 -1.93 -15.08 -1.18
N LEU A 119 -0.77 -15.70 -1.32
CA LEU A 119 0.43 -15.04 -1.85
C LEU A 119 0.32 -15.05 -3.38
N LEU A 120 0.52 -13.88 -3.99
CA LEU A 120 0.37 -13.66 -5.42
C LEU A 120 1.70 -13.23 -6.05
N ASP A 121 1.81 -13.47 -7.37
CA ASP A 121 2.87 -12.91 -8.22
C ASP A 121 4.28 -13.38 -7.91
N GLU A 122 4.43 -14.60 -7.36
CA GLU A 122 5.74 -15.19 -7.11
C GLU A 122 6.55 -15.36 -8.41
N ASP A 123 5.89 -15.74 -9.51
CA ASP A 123 6.54 -15.91 -10.81
C ASP A 123 7.03 -14.57 -11.37
N GLU A 124 6.23 -13.52 -11.23
CA GLU A 124 6.60 -12.17 -11.64
C GLU A 124 7.79 -11.67 -10.82
N TYR A 125 7.80 -11.94 -9.51
CA TYR A 125 8.91 -11.60 -8.63
C TYR A 125 10.22 -12.26 -9.10
N GLU A 126 10.20 -13.55 -9.36
CA GLU A 126 11.39 -14.28 -9.82
C GLU A 126 11.88 -13.77 -11.18
N TYR A 127 10.95 -13.45 -12.09
CA TYR A 127 11.28 -12.87 -13.38
C TYR A 127 11.97 -11.51 -13.22
N HIS A 128 11.39 -10.60 -12.44
CA HIS A 128 11.96 -9.27 -12.24
C HIS A 128 13.24 -9.30 -11.43
N ARG A 129 13.35 -10.21 -10.46
CA ARG A 129 14.57 -10.38 -9.68
C ARG A 129 15.77 -10.64 -10.59
N LYS A 130 15.62 -11.53 -11.54
CA LYS A 130 16.67 -11.86 -12.52
C LYS A 130 16.90 -10.72 -13.48
N LYS A 131 15.84 -10.19 -14.05
CA LYS A 131 15.90 -9.15 -15.09
C LYS A 131 16.47 -7.84 -14.55
N MET A 132 16.05 -7.41 -13.38
CA MET A 132 16.47 -6.14 -12.79
C MET A 132 17.64 -6.30 -11.80
N GLY A 133 18.07 -7.52 -11.52
CA GLY A 133 19.21 -7.77 -10.66
C GLY A 133 18.97 -7.37 -9.21
N TYR A 134 17.86 -7.80 -8.60
CA TYR A 134 17.63 -7.53 -7.18
C TYR A 134 18.77 -8.09 -6.35
N PRO A 135 19.46 -7.28 -5.51
CA PRO A 135 20.49 -7.79 -4.63
C PRO A 135 19.96 -8.85 -3.67
N ASP A 136 20.80 -9.80 -3.30
CA ASP A 136 20.41 -10.86 -2.34
C ASP A 136 19.90 -10.30 -1.03
N VAL A 137 20.44 -9.17 -0.57
CA VAL A 137 19.98 -8.52 0.66
C VAL A 137 18.52 -8.08 0.55
N ILE A 138 18.11 -7.58 -0.61
CA ILE A 138 16.71 -7.19 -0.86
C ILE A 138 15.81 -8.43 -0.83
N ASP A 139 16.23 -9.52 -1.47
CA ASP A 139 15.46 -10.77 -1.45
C ASP A 139 15.25 -11.28 -0.01
N HIS A 140 16.30 -11.26 0.82
CA HIS A 140 16.18 -11.64 2.23
C HIS A 140 15.24 -10.74 3.01
N ILE A 141 15.32 -9.42 2.81
CA ILE A 141 14.44 -8.45 3.46
C ILE A 141 12.99 -8.71 3.08
N LEU A 142 12.72 -8.91 1.79
CA LEU A 142 11.35 -9.13 1.31
C LEU A 142 10.76 -10.42 1.88
N LYS A 143 11.51 -11.51 1.87
CA LYS A 143 11.05 -12.79 2.42
C LYS A 143 10.78 -12.70 3.93
N ARG A 144 11.65 -12.00 4.66
CA ARG A 144 11.43 -11.74 6.07
C ARG A 144 10.16 -10.91 6.30
N ASN A 145 9.91 -9.91 5.47
CA ASN A 145 8.72 -9.08 5.59
C ASN A 145 7.45 -9.81 5.18
N VAL A 146 7.50 -10.77 4.27
CA VAL A 146 6.38 -11.67 4.01
C VAL A 146 6.00 -12.41 5.30
N ASP A 147 6.98 -12.94 6.02
CA ASP A 147 6.72 -13.66 7.28
C ASP A 147 6.13 -12.71 8.35
N ILE A 148 6.67 -11.51 8.47
CA ILE A 148 6.15 -10.50 9.40
C ILE A 148 4.70 -10.15 9.05
N LEU A 149 4.41 -9.94 7.78
CA LEU A 149 3.07 -9.60 7.31
C LEU A 149 2.08 -10.73 7.58
N ILE A 150 2.45 -11.98 7.32
CA ILE A 150 1.62 -13.15 7.63
C ILE A 150 1.35 -13.23 9.13
N HIS A 151 2.35 -12.96 9.96
CA HIS A 151 2.17 -12.91 11.41
C HIS A 151 1.16 -11.82 11.80
N TRP A 152 1.25 -10.63 11.21
CA TRP A 152 0.29 -9.55 11.44
C TRP A 152 -1.14 -9.97 11.07
N ILE A 153 -1.30 -10.65 9.94
CA ILE A 153 -2.61 -11.14 9.51
C ILE A 153 -3.18 -12.11 10.54
N ARG A 154 -2.39 -13.09 10.95
CA ARG A 154 -2.81 -14.13 11.91
C ARG A 154 -3.11 -13.57 13.30
N GLN A 155 -2.34 -12.59 13.74
CA GLN A 155 -2.52 -11.96 15.04
C GLN A 155 -3.48 -10.76 14.99
N ARG A 156 -4.00 -10.43 13.83
CA ARG A 156 -4.87 -9.27 13.61
C ARG A 156 -4.27 -7.97 14.14
N LYS A 157 -3.01 -7.74 13.80
CA LYS A 157 -2.27 -6.52 14.17
C LYS A 157 -2.48 -5.41 13.15
N GLY A 158 -2.27 -4.16 13.58
CA GLY A 158 -2.34 -2.99 12.71
C GLY A 158 -3.68 -2.90 11.97
N PRO A 159 -3.68 -2.72 10.64
CA PRO A 159 -4.92 -2.61 9.88
C PRO A 159 -5.80 -3.85 9.89
N PHE A 160 -5.25 -5.00 10.30
CA PHE A 160 -6.01 -6.25 10.40
C PHE A 160 -6.77 -6.36 11.72
N SER A 161 -6.57 -5.44 12.66
CA SER A 161 -7.31 -5.46 13.92
C SER A 161 -8.79 -5.19 13.65
N PRO A 162 -9.69 -5.78 14.45
CA PRO A 162 -11.13 -5.55 14.30
C PRO A 162 -11.45 -4.06 14.32
N ASP A 163 -12.36 -3.66 13.44
CA ASP A 163 -12.87 -2.28 13.31
C ASP A 163 -11.86 -1.23 12.84
N PHE A 164 -10.59 -1.56 12.62
CA PHE A 164 -9.59 -0.58 12.19
C PHE A 164 -10.03 0.13 10.89
N ILE A 165 -10.39 -0.62 9.89
CA ILE A 165 -10.78 -0.06 8.58
C ILE A 165 -12.05 0.78 8.72
N ASP A 166 -13.03 0.32 9.49
CA ASP A 166 -14.27 1.05 9.71
C ASP A 166 -14.03 2.38 10.44
N ILE A 167 -13.18 2.37 11.47
CA ILE A 167 -12.85 3.59 12.24
C ILE A 167 -12.19 4.62 11.32
N TRP A 168 -11.22 4.22 10.52
CA TRP A 168 -10.53 5.16 9.64
C TRP A 168 -11.38 5.56 8.44
N TYR A 169 -12.27 4.70 7.98
CA TYR A 169 -13.23 5.08 6.94
C TYR A 169 -14.20 6.15 7.44
N GLU A 170 -14.70 6.02 8.67
CA GLU A 170 -15.52 7.07 9.29
C GLU A 170 -14.75 8.40 9.37
N ARG A 171 -13.48 8.36 9.70
CA ARG A 171 -12.62 9.55 9.68
C ARG A 171 -12.51 10.12 8.26
N TYR A 172 -12.33 9.29 7.27
CA TYR A 172 -12.28 9.71 5.87
C TYR A 172 -13.55 10.43 5.45
N LEU A 173 -14.70 9.90 5.82
CA LEU A 173 -16.00 10.52 5.47
C LEU A 173 -16.13 11.94 6.01
N THR A 174 -15.48 12.29 7.10
CA THR A 174 -15.53 13.65 7.63
C THR A 174 -14.86 14.67 6.72
N TYR A 175 -13.91 14.26 5.89
CA TYR A 175 -13.23 15.13 4.93
C TYR A 175 -14.02 15.31 3.62
N LEU A 176 -15.06 14.52 3.40
CA LEU A 176 -15.90 14.61 2.21
C LEU A 176 -17.11 15.57 2.38
N ARG A 177 -17.30 16.09 3.55
CA ARG A 177 -18.45 16.96 3.91
C ARG A 177 -18.13 18.43 3.66
#